data_bce1212f181ecda1be43408e29baac06
#
_entry.id   bce1212f181ecda1be43408e29baac06
#
_cell.length_a   1.000
_cell.length_b   1.000
_cell.length_c   1.000
_cell.angle_alpha   90.00
_cell.angle_beta   90.00
_cell.angle_gamma   90.00
#
_symmetry.space_group_name_H-M   'P 1'
#
loop_
_entity.id
_entity.type
_entity.pdbx_description
1 polymer ?
#
loop_
_entity_poly.entity_id
_entity_poly.type
_entity_poly.pdbx_seq_one_letter_code
_entity_poly.pdbx_strand_id
1 'polypeptide(L)'
;MLTKKQNLLETIHGGNPDRFVNQYEAFQMVYTPIMMQSPMPEYGGEPVVNAWGVTNVWPKGTPGGFPVHTPDKIVIKDITHWKDYVQAPPTKFDEK
;
A
#
# COMPACT_ATOMS: atom_id res chain seq x y z
N MET A 1 -18.87 -26.51 5.84
CA MET A 1 -18.44 -25.26 5.16
C MET A 1 -16.96 -25.34 4.84
N LEU A 2 -16.58 -24.98 3.61
CA LEU A 2 -15.17 -24.98 3.19
C LEU A 2 -14.37 -23.90 3.95
N THR A 3 -13.11 -24.19 4.23
CA THR A 3 -12.18 -23.15 4.69
C THR A 3 -12.00 -22.08 3.61
N LYS A 4 -11.52 -20.91 3.96
CA LYS A 4 -11.25 -19.82 3.01
C LYS A 4 -10.34 -20.29 1.86
N LYS A 5 -9.28 -21.03 2.18
CA LYS A 5 -8.35 -21.61 1.20
C LYS A 5 -9.04 -22.65 0.30
N GLN A 6 -9.79 -23.59 0.89
CA GLN A 6 -10.50 -24.61 0.12
C GLN A 6 -11.54 -23.99 -0.82
N ASN A 7 -12.30 -23.00 -0.36
CA ASN A 7 -13.28 -22.29 -1.17
C ASN A 7 -12.65 -21.57 -2.36
N LEU A 8 -11.49 -20.92 -2.15
CA LEU A 8 -10.72 -20.31 -3.24
C LEU A 8 -10.27 -21.37 -4.25
N LEU A 9 -9.71 -22.49 -3.81
CA LEU A 9 -9.23 -23.56 -4.69
C LEU A 9 -10.37 -24.18 -5.50
N GLU A 10 -11.52 -24.43 -4.89
CA GLU A 10 -12.72 -24.89 -5.59
C GLU A 10 -13.17 -23.88 -6.66
N THR A 11 -13.12 -22.59 -6.35
CA THR A 11 -13.46 -21.52 -7.31
C THR A 11 -12.48 -21.49 -8.49
N ILE A 12 -11.17 -21.57 -8.24
CA ILE A 12 -10.14 -21.55 -9.28
C ILE A 12 -10.22 -22.76 -10.20
N HIS A 13 -10.50 -23.93 -9.63
CA HIS A 13 -10.57 -25.19 -10.40
C HIS A 13 -11.91 -25.45 -11.07
N GLY A 14 -12.89 -24.54 -10.92
CA GLY A 14 -14.24 -24.75 -11.43
C GLY A 14 -15.00 -25.88 -10.74
N GLY A 15 -14.68 -26.13 -9.47
CA GLY A 15 -15.32 -27.12 -8.62
C GLY A 15 -16.61 -26.63 -7.99
N ASN A 16 -16.81 -26.96 -6.72
CA ASN A 16 -18.04 -26.64 -5.98
C ASN A 16 -17.74 -25.71 -4.79
N PRO A 17 -17.46 -24.40 -5.02
CA PRO A 17 -17.32 -23.45 -3.93
C PRO A 17 -18.66 -23.31 -3.18
N ASP A 18 -18.61 -23.13 -1.88
CA ASP A 18 -19.83 -22.97 -1.06
C ASP A 18 -20.30 -21.52 -0.92
N ARG A 19 -19.50 -20.55 -1.39
CA ARG A 19 -19.80 -19.10 -1.39
C ARG A 19 -18.89 -18.35 -2.33
N PHE A 20 -19.22 -17.11 -2.62
CA PHE A 20 -18.31 -16.21 -3.34
C PHE A 20 -17.02 -15.95 -2.52
N VAL A 21 -15.89 -15.97 -3.20
CA VAL A 21 -14.60 -15.64 -2.58
C VAL A 21 -14.56 -14.13 -2.30
N ASN A 22 -14.36 -13.75 -1.04
CA ASN A 22 -14.05 -12.37 -0.70
C ASN A 22 -12.60 -12.09 -1.06
N GLN A 23 -12.33 -10.93 -1.69
CA GLN A 23 -11.10 -10.61 -2.41
C GLN A 23 -9.81 -10.98 -1.68
N TYR A 24 -9.73 -10.74 -0.38
CA TYR A 24 -8.48 -10.92 0.39
C TYR A 24 -8.57 -12.00 1.48
N GLU A 25 -9.68 -12.71 1.58
CA GLU A 25 -9.89 -13.64 2.71
C GLU A 25 -8.95 -14.85 2.71
N ALA A 26 -8.46 -15.27 1.53
CA ALA A 26 -7.59 -16.43 1.37
C ALA A 26 -6.11 -16.08 1.18
N PHE A 27 -5.75 -14.79 1.22
CA PHE A 27 -4.39 -14.32 1.03
C PHE A 27 -3.80 -13.75 2.31
N GLN A 28 -2.51 -13.94 2.47
CA GLN A 28 -1.73 -13.23 3.47
C GLN A 28 -0.97 -12.10 2.78
N MET A 29 -1.12 -10.89 3.30
CA MET A 29 -0.32 -9.74 2.83
C MET A 29 1.09 -9.85 3.38
N VAL A 30 2.07 -9.86 2.49
CA VAL A 30 3.48 -9.79 2.84
C VAL A 30 4.01 -8.43 2.40
N TYR A 31 4.44 -7.64 3.36
CA TYR A 31 5.01 -6.32 3.08
C TYR A 31 6.51 -6.43 2.83
N THR A 32 6.96 -5.80 1.76
CA THR A 32 8.41 -5.68 1.53
C THR A 32 9.03 -4.76 2.57
N PRO A 33 10.33 -4.92 2.89
CA PRO A 33 11.01 -4.01 3.81
C PRO A 33 10.96 -2.54 3.40
N ILE A 34 10.91 -2.24 2.11
CA ILE A 34 10.72 -0.86 1.61
C ILE A 34 9.33 -0.33 1.99
N MET A 35 8.29 -1.15 1.84
CA MET A 35 6.93 -0.78 2.26
C MET A 35 6.84 -0.57 3.78
N MET A 36 7.61 -1.35 4.56
CA MET A 36 7.68 -1.22 6.03
C MET A 36 8.31 0.11 6.48
N GLN A 37 9.13 0.74 5.62
CA GLN A 37 9.71 2.07 5.88
C GLN A 37 8.75 3.21 5.53
N SER A 38 7.61 2.91 4.94
CA SER A 38 6.62 3.89 4.49
C SER A 38 5.39 3.82 5.39
N PRO A 39 5.25 4.72 6.37
CA PRO A 39 4.07 4.73 7.22
C PRO A 39 2.81 4.99 6.38
N MET A 40 1.74 4.30 6.72
CA MET A 40 0.43 4.51 6.11
C MET A 40 -0.34 5.56 6.90
N PRO A 41 -1.05 6.49 6.24
CA PRO A 41 -1.88 7.45 6.96
C PRO A 41 -3.08 6.75 7.62
N GLU A 42 -3.44 7.22 8.81
CA GLU A 42 -4.65 6.76 9.51
C GLU A 42 -5.87 7.53 9.04
N TYR A 43 -7.04 6.89 9.09
CA TYR A 43 -8.32 7.52 8.70
C TYR A 43 -8.61 8.76 9.57
N GLY A 44 -8.65 9.91 8.94
CA GLY A 44 -8.85 11.19 9.62
C GLY A 44 -7.70 11.63 10.52
N GLY A 45 -6.54 10.97 10.41
CA GLY A 45 -5.33 11.31 11.15
C GLY A 45 -4.47 12.38 10.49
N GLU A 46 -3.33 12.65 11.11
CA GLU A 46 -2.36 13.61 10.58
C GLU A 46 -1.67 13.09 9.32
N PRO A 47 -1.21 13.99 8.43
CA PRO A 47 -0.40 13.62 7.29
C PRO A 47 0.88 12.88 7.70
N VAL A 48 1.29 11.88 6.91
CA VAL A 48 2.53 11.13 7.09
C VAL A 48 3.41 11.23 5.84
N VAL A 49 4.72 11.21 6.01
CA VAL A 49 5.69 11.24 4.91
C VAL A 49 6.25 9.84 4.72
N ASN A 50 6.16 9.31 3.50
CA ASN A 50 6.71 7.98 3.18
C ASN A 50 8.22 8.03 2.90
N ALA A 51 8.81 6.85 2.64
CA ALA A 51 10.26 6.73 2.38
C ALA A 51 10.75 7.46 1.12
N TRP A 52 9.85 7.83 0.22
CA TRP A 52 10.15 8.63 -1.00
C TRP A 52 9.95 10.13 -0.80
N GLY A 53 9.63 10.57 0.42
CA GLY A 53 9.37 11.97 0.73
C GLY A 53 7.98 12.46 0.35
N VAL A 54 7.07 11.56 -0.06
CA VAL A 54 5.69 11.92 -0.42
C VAL A 54 4.84 12.04 0.83
N THR A 55 4.15 13.17 0.98
CA THR A 55 3.18 13.39 2.05
C THR A 55 1.85 12.77 1.67
N ASN A 56 1.34 11.85 2.50
CA ASN A 56 0.05 11.20 2.34
C ASN A 56 -0.87 11.56 3.49
N VAL A 57 -2.16 11.65 3.21
CA VAL A 57 -3.21 11.90 4.20
C VAL A 57 -4.43 11.06 3.87
N TRP A 58 -5.16 10.62 4.90
CA TRP A 58 -6.45 9.95 4.72
C TRP A 58 -7.57 10.79 5.35
N PRO A 59 -8.15 11.73 4.57
CA PRO A 59 -9.23 12.56 5.09
C PRO A 59 -10.48 11.74 5.41
N LYS A 60 -11.24 12.17 6.41
CA LYS A 60 -12.54 11.59 6.71
C LYS A 60 -13.46 11.68 5.48
N GLY A 61 -14.22 10.62 5.23
CA GLY A 61 -15.15 10.57 4.10
C GLY A 61 -14.52 10.14 2.78
N THR A 62 -13.22 9.83 2.73
CA THR A 62 -12.55 9.29 1.55
C THR A 62 -12.30 7.78 1.67
N PRO A 63 -12.29 7.02 0.56
CA PRO A 63 -12.12 5.56 0.59
C PRO A 63 -10.69 5.10 0.88
N GLY A 64 -9.71 6.00 0.94
CA GLY A 64 -8.31 5.67 1.18
C GLY A 64 -7.45 6.90 1.42
N GLY A 65 -6.17 6.64 1.72
CA GLY A 65 -5.16 7.68 1.81
C GLY A 65 -4.62 8.06 0.44
N PHE A 66 -4.34 9.34 0.25
CA PHE A 66 -3.85 9.90 -1.01
C PHE A 66 -2.68 10.85 -0.79
N PRO A 67 -1.79 10.98 -1.80
CA PRO A 67 -0.76 12.02 -1.76
C PRO A 67 -1.36 13.43 -1.73
N VAL A 68 -0.72 14.33 -0.98
CA VAL A 68 -1.08 15.74 -0.95
C VAL A 68 -0.42 16.45 -2.14
N HIS A 69 -1.21 17.06 -3.01
CA HIS A 69 -0.77 17.69 -4.27
C HIS A 69 -0.65 19.22 -4.20
N THR A 70 -0.53 19.80 -3.01
CA THR A 70 -0.27 21.25 -2.89
C THR A 70 1.17 21.58 -3.32
N PRO A 71 1.43 22.78 -3.87
CA PRO A 71 2.77 23.13 -4.40
C PRO A 71 3.91 22.95 -3.40
N ASP A 72 3.65 23.15 -2.11
CA ASP A 72 4.65 22.96 -1.04
C ASP A 72 4.92 21.48 -0.73
N LYS A 73 3.98 20.57 -1.08
CA LYS A 73 4.08 19.12 -0.81
C LYS A 73 4.49 18.28 -2.02
N ILE A 74 4.47 18.85 -3.23
CA ILE A 74 4.96 18.16 -4.41
C ILE A 74 6.47 17.97 -4.28
N VAL A 75 6.92 16.70 -4.32
CA VAL A 75 8.34 16.35 -4.13
C VAL A 75 9.18 16.79 -5.33
N ILE A 76 8.78 16.43 -6.54
CA ILE A 76 9.52 16.77 -7.77
C ILE A 76 8.99 18.09 -8.32
N LYS A 77 9.75 19.16 -8.11
CA LYS A 77 9.39 20.51 -8.58
C LYS A 77 9.67 20.70 -10.07
N ASP A 78 10.68 20.01 -10.59
CA ASP A 78 11.11 20.03 -11.98
C ASP A 78 11.47 18.60 -12.41
N ILE A 79 10.69 18.04 -13.33
CA ILE A 79 10.88 16.66 -13.79
C ILE A 79 12.23 16.49 -14.54
N THR A 80 12.75 17.53 -15.15
CA THR A 80 14.04 17.46 -15.85
C THR A 80 15.22 17.30 -14.89
N HIS A 81 15.03 17.70 -13.63
CA HIS A 81 16.01 17.61 -12.54
C HIS A 81 15.52 16.70 -11.40
N TRP A 82 14.72 15.70 -11.70
CA TRP A 82 14.06 14.86 -10.68
C TRP A 82 15.03 14.22 -9.67
N LYS A 83 16.26 13.93 -10.08
CA LYS A 83 17.29 13.35 -9.21
C LYS A 83 17.71 14.25 -8.04
N ASP A 84 17.49 15.55 -8.17
CA ASP A 84 17.80 16.53 -7.11
C ASP A 84 16.74 16.52 -6.00
N TYR A 85 15.56 15.96 -6.29
CA TYR A 85 14.41 15.97 -5.37
C TYR A 85 14.11 14.61 -4.75
N VAL A 86 14.49 13.51 -5.40
CA VAL A 86 14.14 12.16 -4.98
C VAL A 86 15.38 11.34 -4.70
N GLN A 87 15.42 10.72 -3.53
CA GLN A 87 16.40 9.72 -3.15
C GLN A 87 15.69 8.39 -2.88
N ALA A 88 16.17 7.30 -3.50
CA ALA A 88 15.64 5.98 -3.26
C ALA A 88 15.85 5.56 -1.79
N PRO A 89 14.86 4.95 -1.14
CA PRO A 89 15.04 4.40 0.19
C PRO A 89 16.07 3.29 0.20
N PRO A 90 16.73 3.02 1.35
CA PRO A 90 17.70 1.94 1.48
C PRO A 90 17.07 0.59 1.12
N THR A 91 17.78 -0.24 0.36
CA THR A 91 17.34 -1.58 -0.07
C THR A 91 18.04 -2.70 0.67
N LYS A 92 18.99 -2.39 1.54
CA LYS A 92 19.66 -3.39 2.38
C LYS A 92 18.86 -3.66 3.64
N PHE A 93 18.60 -4.92 3.89
CA PHE A 93 17.85 -5.38 5.06
C PHE A 93 18.68 -6.43 5.79
N ASP A 94 18.53 -6.46 7.12
CA ASP A 94 19.01 -7.58 7.88
C ASP A 94 18.07 -8.77 7.62
N GLU A 95 18.60 -9.79 6.98
CA GLU A 95 17.92 -11.08 6.86
C GLU A 95 17.93 -11.76 8.25
N LYS A 96 16.85 -11.60 8.98
CA LYS A 96 16.60 -12.34 10.23
C LYS A 96 15.38 -13.21 10.11
#